data_94a674f67966d0323c30c3070943245a
#
_entry.id   94a674f67966d0323c30c3070943245a
#
_cell.length_a   1.000
_cell.length_b   1.000
_cell.length_c   1.000
_cell.angle_alpha   90.00
_cell.angle_beta   90.00
_cell.angle_gamma   90.00
#
_symmetry.space_group_name_H-M   'P 1'
#
loop_
_entity.id
_entity.type
_entity.pdbx_description
1 polymer ?
#
loop_
_entity_poly.entity_id
_entity_poly.type
_entity_poly.pdbx_seq_one_letter_code
_entity_poly.pdbx_strand_id
1 'polypeptide(L)'
;MANTFLLSNNYNVGSSLVENDFIELSKKIQKKAESKNCKILLPIDAVCSKTIEDRVNVKTYSINNIPNDQMILDVGEQTTKLISDEILKSKSILWNGPLGAFEYSPFDKSTISVANIIQNYSSKSQLDALAGGGDTLAAIKKAKANDAFKYLSTAGGAFLEWLEGNKSPGFIALKENNL
;
A
#
# COMPACT_ATOMS: atom_id res chain seq x y z
N MET A 1 0.37 6.19 -6.20
CA MET A 1 -0.96 6.48 -5.61
C MET A 1 -0.87 7.41 -4.40
N ALA A 2 -0.21 7.08 -3.28
CA ALA A 2 -0.15 7.95 -2.09
C ALA A 2 0.32 9.39 -2.41
N ASN A 3 1.36 9.55 -3.22
CA ASN A 3 1.87 10.88 -3.63
C ASN A 3 0.81 11.73 -4.35
N THR A 4 -0.06 11.11 -5.16
CA THR A 4 -1.16 11.81 -5.84
C THR A 4 -2.20 12.31 -4.83
N PHE A 5 -2.52 11.52 -3.81
CA PHE A 5 -3.38 11.94 -2.70
C PHE A 5 -2.75 13.07 -1.88
N LEU A 6 -1.46 12.98 -1.58
CA LEU A 6 -0.73 14.05 -0.87
C LEU A 6 -0.75 15.35 -1.66
N LEU A 7 -0.44 15.28 -2.97
CA LEU A 7 -0.50 16.45 -3.84
C LEU A 7 -1.91 17.03 -3.94
N SER A 8 -2.96 16.19 -3.98
CA SER A 8 -4.35 16.62 -3.99
C SER A 8 -4.74 17.40 -2.72
N ASN A 9 -4.00 17.18 -1.62
CA ASN A 9 -4.13 17.88 -0.35
C ASN A 9 -3.14 19.06 -0.19
N ASN A 10 -2.51 19.48 -1.29
CA ASN A 10 -1.55 20.59 -1.36
C ASN A 10 -0.22 20.33 -0.61
N TYR A 11 0.13 19.09 -0.33
CA TYR A 11 1.47 18.75 0.17
C TYR A 11 2.48 18.78 -0.96
N ASN A 12 3.69 19.26 -0.66
CA ASN A 12 4.81 19.12 -1.57
C ASN A 12 5.31 17.66 -1.55
N VAL A 13 5.44 17.05 -2.72
CA VAL A 13 5.93 15.67 -2.87
C VAL A 13 7.29 15.62 -3.57
N GLY A 14 7.95 16.78 -3.72
CA GLY A 14 9.24 16.90 -4.37
C GLY A 14 9.21 16.45 -5.83
N SER A 15 10.24 15.68 -6.22
CA SER A 15 10.36 15.08 -7.56
C SER A 15 9.69 13.69 -7.65
N SER A 16 8.83 13.33 -6.71
CA SER A 16 8.16 12.04 -6.68
C SER A 16 7.20 11.86 -7.84
N LEU A 17 7.05 10.61 -8.28
CA LEU A 17 6.05 10.25 -9.29
C LEU A 17 4.64 10.56 -8.79
N VAL A 18 3.88 11.29 -9.58
CA VAL A 18 2.47 11.62 -9.37
C VAL A 18 1.68 11.43 -10.66
N GLU A 19 0.40 11.13 -10.51
CA GLU A 19 -0.54 10.97 -11.61
C GLU A 19 -1.47 12.18 -11.62
N ASN A 20 -1.09 13.23 -12.35
CA ASN A 20 -1.78 14.52 -12.35
C ASN A 20 -3.26 14.42 -12.75
N ASP A 21 -3.59 13.54 -13.69
CA ASP A 21 -4.96 13.32 -14.16
C ASP A 21 -5.89 12.75 -13.08
N PHE A 22 -5.33 12.17 -12.02
CA PHE A 22 -6.09 11.60 -10.91
C PHE A 22 -6.21 12.48 -9.66
N ILE A 23 -5.71 13.72 -9.69
CA ILE A 23 -5.80 14.65 -8.55
C ILE A 23 -7.27 14.91 -8.16
N GLU A 24 -8.12 15.24 -9.12
CA GLU A 24 -9.54 15.50 -8.86
C GLU A 24 -10.29 14.22 -8.43
N LEU A 25 -9.91 13.08 -8.99
CA LEU A 25 -10.46 11.79 -8.54
C LEU A 25 -10.06 11.49 -7.09
N SER A 26 -8.80 11.76 -6.71
CA SER A 26 -8.31 11.57 -5.33
C SER A 26 -9.13 12.39 -4.33
N LYS A 27 -9.46 13.64 -4.65
CA LYS A 27 -10.33 14.51 -3.81
C LYS A 27 -11.75 13.92 -3.68
N LYS A 28 -12.33 13.42 -4.79
CA LYS A 28 -13.65 12.79 -4.79
C LYS A 28 -13.67 11.52 -3.94
N ILE A 29 -12.62 10.70 -4.02
CA ILE A 29 -12.47 9.48 -3.21
C ILE A 29 -12.42 9.84 -1.72
N GLN A 30 -11.63 10.84 -1.32
CA GLN A 30 -11.53 11.28 0.08
C GLN A 30 -12.89 11.74 0.62
N LYS A 31 -13.61 12.61 -0.11
CA LYS A 31 -14.96 13.05 0.27
C LYS A 31 -15.95 11.88 0.38
N LYS A 32 -15.88 10.91 -0.54
CA LYS A 32 -16.73 9.73 -0.48
C LYS A 32 -16.39 8.85 0.73
N ALA A 33 -15.10 8.68 1.04
CA ALA A 33 -14.65 7.93 2.20
C ALA A 33 -15.18 8.56 3.51
N GLU A 34 -15.03 9.87 3.67
CA GLU A 34 -15.57 10.61 4.82
C GLU A 34 -17.07 10.40 4.97
N SER A 35 -17.86 10.50 3.88
CA SER A 35 -19.31 10.31 3.90
C SER A 35 -19.72 8.88 4.26
N LYS A 36 -18.82 7.92 4.18
CA LYS A 36 -19.03 6.49 4.46
C LYS A 36 -18.35 6.01 5.74
N ASN A 37 -17.81 6.91 6.56
CA ASN A 37 -16.99 6.58 7.72
C ASN A 37 -15.82 5.62 7.39
N CYS A 38 -15.27 5.74 6.18
CA CYS A 38 -14.11 4.98 5.72
C CYS A 38 -12.87 5.84 5.89
N LYS A 39 -11.96 5.44 6.76
CA LYS A 39 -10.73 6.16 7.03
C LYS A 39 -9.70 5.89 5.92
N ILE A 40 -9.17 6.93 5.30
CA ILE A 40 -8.01 6.85 4.41
C ILE A 40 -6.78 7.27 5.22
N LEU A 41 -5.80 6.37 5.35
CA LEU A 41 -4.52 6.67 5.95
C LEU A 41 -3.56 7.18 4.87
N LEU A 42 -3.09 8.39 5.03
CA LEU A 42 -2.02 8.95 4.22
C LEU A 42 -0.72 9.03 5.02
N PRO A 43 0.45 8.99 4.37
CA PRO A 43 1.72 9.18 5.04
C PRO A 43 1.80 10.50 5.80
N ILE A 44 2.41 10.49 7.00
CA ILE A 44 2.74 11.67 7.78
C ILE A 44 4.24 11.94 7.81
N ASP A 45 5.04 10.95 7.46
CA ASP A 45 6.46 11.02 7.21
C ASP A 45 6.86 10.12 6.04
N ALA A 46 7.96 10.42 5.41
CA ALA A 46 8.43 9.73 4.22
C ALA A 46 9.96 9.58 4.21
N VAL A 47 10.43 8.43 3.74
CA VAL A 47 11.83 8.15 3.47
C VAL A 47 12.12 8.60 2.05
N CYS A 48 13.06 9.54 1.91
CA CYS A 48 13.35 10.20 0.66
C CYS A 48 14.82 10.08 0.26
N SER A 49 15.05 10.11 -1.03
CA SER A 49 16.39 10.30 -1.63
C SER A 49 16.24 11.07 -2.94
N LYS A 50 17.35 11.57 -3.51
CA LYS A 50 17.31 12.26 -4.82
C LYS A 50 16.93 11.33 -5.96
N THR A 51 17.42 10.10 -5.91
CA THR A 51 17.08 9.04 -6.87
C THR A 51 16.95 7.70 -6.15
N ILE A 52 16.36 6.71 -6.80
CA ILE A 52 16.23 5.35 -6.24
C ILE A 52 17.58 4.63 -6.11
N GLU A 53 18.57 5.05 -6.87
CA GLU A 53 19.94 4.51 -6.82
C GLU A 53 20.75 5.09 -5.65
N ASP A 54 20.43 6.32 -5.20
CA ASP A 54 21.10 6.93 -4.06
C ASP A 54 20.56 6.36 -2.75
N ARG A 55 21.18 5.27 -2.31
CA ARG A 55 20.82 4.53 -1.10
C ARG A 55 21.62 4.95 0.13
N VAL A 56 22.51 5.94 -0.02
CA VAL A 56 23.39 6.42 1.04
C VAL A 56 22.85 7.72 1.65
N ASN A 57 22.42 8.66 0.81
CA ASN A 57 21.93 9.97 1.25
C ASN A 57 20.41 9.95 1.55
N VAL A 58 19.95 8.86 2.14
CA VAL A 58 18.54 8.65 2.48
C VAL A 58 18.19 9.40 3.76
N LYS A 59 17.10 10.17 3.72
CA LYS A 59 16.62 10.94 4.87
C LYS A 59 15.11 10.77 5.05
N THR A 60 14.67 10.81 6.29
CA THR A 60 13.23 10.84 6.61
C THR A 60 12.80 12.28 6.86
N TYR A 61 11.71 12.67 6.22
CA TYR A 61 11.10 13.99 6.38
C TYR A 61 9.65 13.86 6.84
N SER A 62 9.18 14.84 7.60
CA SER A 62 7.73 15.04 7.76
C SER A 62 7.13 15.37 6.40
N ILE A 63 5.91 14.91 6.15
CA ILE A 63 5.22 15.16 4.88
C ILE A 63 5.02 16.66 4.60
N ASN A 64 5.03 17.50 5.64
CA ASN A 64 4.94 18.95 5.52
C ASN A 64 6.23 19.60 4.98
N ASN A 65 7.36 18.89 4.98
CA ASN A 65 8.69 19.45 4.74
C ASN A 65 9.52 18.64 3.72
N ILE A 66 8.87 18.04 2.73
CA ILE A 66 9.56 17.32 1.67
C ILE A 66 10.31 18.32 0.77
N PRO A 67 11.64 18.20 0.59
CA PRO A 67 12.40 19.07 -0.31
C PRO A 67 12.03 18.84 -1.78
N ASN A 68 12.10 19.90 -2.59
CA ASN A 68 11.72 19.83 -4.01
C ASN A 68 12.58 18.87 -4.85
N ASP A 69 13.82 18.65 -4.43
CA ASP A 69 14.79 17.78 -5.12
C ASP A 69 14.82 16.34 -4.59
N GLN A 70 13.86 15.96 -3.77
CA GLN A 70 13.77 14.62 -3.17
C GLN A 70 12.57 13.85 -3.71
N MET A 71 12.74 12.54 -3.87
CA MET A 71 11.68 11.57 -4.18
C MET A 71 11.26 10.85 -2.92
N ILE A 72 9.96 10.69 -2.70
CA ILE A 72 9.40 9.79 -1.68
C ILE A 72 9.55 8.36 -2.20
N LEU A 73 10.33 7.54 -1.51
CA LEU A 73 10.66 6.18 -1.91
C LEU A 73 10.15 5.12 -0.92
N ASP A 74 9.85 5.50 0.31
CA ASP A 74 9.15 4.66 1.29
C ASP A 74 8.40 5.56 2.28
N VAL A 75 7.52 4.98 3.09
CA VAL A 75 6.95 5.70 4.23
C VAL A 75 7.90 5.66 5.42
N GLY A 76 7.80 6.66 6.30
CA GLY A 76 8.62 6.72 7.50
C GLY A 76 8.10 5.82 8.64
N GLU A 77 8.84 5.83 9.74
CA GLU A 77 8.52 4.99 10.91
C GLU A 77 7.20 5.39 11.58
N GLN A 78 6.88 6.70 11.61
CA GLN A 78 5.63 7.17 12.20
C GLN A 78 4.42 6.71 11.38
N THR A 79 4.52 6.77 10.06
CA THR A 79 3.48 6.25 9.16
C THR A 79 3.35 4.73 9.28
N THR A 80 4.48 4.01 9.33
CA THR A 80 4.51 2.56 9.54
C THR A 80 3.81 2.20 10.86
N LYS A 81 4.05 2.96 11.92
CA LYS A 81 3.37 2.77 13.21
C LYS A 81 1.86 3.01 13.10
N LEU A 82 1.42 4.08 12.43
CA LEU A 82 -0.01 4.34 12.21
C LEU A 82 -0.70 3.18 11.48
N ILE A 83 -0.07 2.68 10.41
CA ILE A 83 -0.57 1.52 9.66
C ILE A 83 -0.66 0.30 10.58
N SER A 84 0.38 0.05 11.37
CA SER A 84 0.43 -1.04 12.33
C SER A 84 -0.70 -0.96 13.34
N ASP A 85 -0.92 0.21 13.94
CA ASP A 85 -1.97 0.43 14.92
C ASP A 85 -3.38 0.18 14.34
N GLU A 86 -3.60 0.43 13.04
CA GLU A 86 -4.86 0.10 12.37
C GLU A 86 -4.97 -1.40 12.04
N ILE A 87 -3.87 -2.03 11.63
CA ILE A 87 -3.83 -3.49 11.43
C ILE A 87 -4.23 -4.21 12.72
N LEU A 88 -3.72 -3.76 13.86
CA LEU A 88 -4.00 -4.35 15.17
C LEU A 88 -5.45 -4.25 15.62
N LYS A 89 -6.20 -3.28 15.09
CA LYS A 89 -7.64 -3.10 15.35
C LYS A 89 -8.51 -3.86 14.35
N SER A 90 -7.91 -4.34 13.25
CA SER A 90 -8.62 -4.98 12.16
C SER A 90 -8.83 -6.46 12.43
N LYS A 91 -9.96 -7.01 11.99
CA LYS A 91 -10.23 -8.46 12.00
C LYS A 91 -9.80 -9.13 10.70
N SER A 92 -9.79 -8.38 9.61
CA SER A 92 -9.35 -8.84 8.31
C SER A 92 -8.60 -7.75 7.57
N ILE A 93 -7.64 -8.15 6.75
CA ILE A 93 -6.87 -7.27 5.89
C ILE A 93 -6.80 -7.84 4.47
N LEU A 94 -6.91 -6.96 3.50
CA LEU A 94 -6.54 -7.23 2.12
C LEU A 94 -5.35 -6.34 1.76
N TRP A 95 -4.21 -6.96 1.45
CA TRP A 95 -3.02 -6.24 1.04
C TRP A 95 -2.85 -6.30 -0.49
N ASN A 96 -2.83 -5.13 -1.13
CA ASN A 96 -2.61 -5.00 -2.56
C ASN A 96 -1.67 -3.83 -2.86
N GLY A 97 -0.42 -4.13 -3.07
CA GLY A 97 0.68 -3.20 -3.32
C GLY A 97 1.60 -2.98 -2.12
N PRO A 98 2.92 -3.01 -2.32
CA PRO A 98 3.91 -2.64 -1.30
C PRO A 98 3.84 -1.15 -0.95
N LEU A 99 4.45 -0.75 0.17
CA LEU A 99 4.41 0.64 0.66
C LEU A 99 5.49 1.52 0.02
N GLY A 100 6.66 0.97 -0.27
CA GLY A 100 7.78 1.68 -0.83
C GLY A 100 8.36 0.98 -2.05
N ALA A 101 9.51 1.48 -2.53
CA ALA A 101 10.30 0.83 -3.58
C ALA A 101 10.98 -0.43 -3.01
N PHE A 102 10.16 -1.41 -2.66
CA PHE A 102 10.52 -2.58 -1.85
C PHE A 102 11.62 -3.45 -2.45
N GLU A 103 11.87 -3.35 -3.74
CA GLU A 103 12.96 -4.05 -4.42
C GLU A 103 14.34 -3.55 -3.96
N TYR A 104 14.40 -2.29 -3.53
CA TYR A 104 15.62 -1.57 -3.24
C TYR A 104 15.74 -1.25 -1.75
N SER A 105 16.65 -1.94 -1.05
CA SER A 105 17.00 -1.51 0.32
C SER A 105 17.72 -0.16 0.26
N PRO A 106 17.43 0.81 1.15
CA PRO A 106 16.63 0.68 2.40
C PRO A 106 15.12 1.03 2.27
N PHE A 107 14.57 1.15 1.05
CA PHE A 107 13.18 1.56 0.80
C PHE A 107 12.16 0.40 0.92
N ASP A 108 12.61 -0.74 1.42
CA ASP A 108 11.81 -1.94 1.70
C ASP A 108 11.41 -2.08 3.17
N LYS A 109 11.92 -1.21 4.04
CA LYS A 109 11.80 -1.36 5.50
C LYS A 109 10.36 -1.34 5.99
N SER A 110 9.56 -0.40 5.52
CA SER A 110 8.16 -0.29 5.94
C SER A 110 7.34 -1.49 5.46
N THR A 111 7.56 -1.92 4.23
CA THR A 111 6.91 -3.10 3.64
C THR A 111 7.22 -4.36 4.45
N ILE A 112 8.49 -4.59 4.77
CA ILE A 112 8.92 -5.73 5.60
C ILE A 112 8.33 -5.64 7.01
N SER A 113 8.35 -4.45 7.61
CA SER A 113 7.78 -4.23 8.95
C SER A 113 6.29 -4.58 9.01
N VAL A 114 5.51 -4.10 8.03
CA VAL A 114 4.07 -4.40 7.94
C VAL A 114 3.82 -5.89 7.71
N ALA A 115 4.60 -6.55 6.84
CA ALA A 115 4.50 -7.99 6.63
C ALA A 115 4.74 -8.79 7.93
N ASN A 116 5.75 -8.41 8.71
CA ASN A 116 6.06 -9.05 10.00
C ASN A 116 4.96 -8.84 11.03
N ILE A 117 4.33 -7.67 11.06
CA ILE A 117 3.20 -7.39 11.95
C ILE A 117 2.01 -8.28 11.58
N ILE A 118 1.67 -8.35 10.28
CA ILE A 118 0.61 -9.23 9.79
C ILE A 118 0.91 -10.68 10.19
N GLN A 119 2.14 -11.14 10.01
CA GLN A 119 2.56 -12.50 10.38
C GLN A 119 2.36 -12.79 11.87
N ASN A 120 2.79 -11.88 12.73
CA ASN A 120 2.66 -12.04 14.17
C ASN A 120 1.22 -12.09 14.65
N TYR A 121 0.29 -11.39 13.96
CA TYR A 121 -1.12 -11.34 14.33
C TYR A 121 -1.92 -12.48 13.70
N SER A 122 -1.64 -12.83 12.46
CA SER A 122 -2.28 -13.99 11.80
C SER A 122 -1.92 -15.30 12.48
N SER A 123 -0.67 -15.47 12.92
CA SER A 123 -0.24 -16.66 13.66
C SER A 123 -0.98 -16.89 14.97
N LYS A 124 -1.53 -15.84 15.57
CA LYS A 124 -2.36 -15.88 16.79
C LYS A 124 -3.85 -16.03 16.49
N SER A 125 -4.23 -16.27 15.23
CA SER A 125 -5.63 -16.29 14.77
C SER A 125 -6.44 -15.03 15.10
N GLN A 126 -5.76 -13.89 15.22
CA GLN A 126 -6.37 -12.60 15.53
C GLN A 126 -6.67 -11.76 14.28
N LEU A 127 -6.09 -12.14 13.15
CA LEU A 127 -6.20 -11.40 11.88
C LEU A 127 -6.35 -12.37 10.71
N ASP A 128 -7.36 -12.16 9.90
CA ASP A 128 -7.54 -12.83 8.62
C ASP A 128 -6.86 -12.02 7.52
N ALA A 129 -5.74 -12.49 7.01
CA ALA A 129 -4.97 -11.78 6.01
C ALA A 129 -5.11 -12.44 4.62
N LEU A 130 -5.39 -11.58 3.63
CA LEU A 130 -5.39 -11.93 2.21
C LEU A 130 -4.45 -10.96 1.47
N ALA A 131 -3.84 -11.41 0.40
CA ALA A 131 -3.03 -10.52 -0.44
C ALA A 131 -3.21 -10.83 -1.93
N GLY A 132 -3.06 -9.78 -2.75
CA GLY A 132 -3.17 -9.87 -4.19
C GLY A 132 -2.15 -8.98 -4.92
N GLY A 133 -1.78 -9.42 -6.12
CA GLY A 133 -0.84 -8.71 -6.99
C GLY A 133 0.59 -9.24 -6.92
N GLY A 134 1.26 -9.31 -8.07
CA GLY A 134 2.60 -9.87 -8.21
C GLY A 134 3.63 -9.21 -7.29
N ASP A 135 3.66 -7.87 -7.26
CA ASP A 135 4.60 -7.11 -6.43
C ASP A 135 4.33 -7.32 -4.94
N THR A 136 3.05 -7.43 -4.54
CA THR A 136 2.69 -7.73 -3.15
C THR A 136 3.21 -9.10 -2.74
N LEU A 137 3.03 -10.12 -3.60
CA LEU A 137 3.51 -11.46 -3.33
C LEU A 137 5.04 -11.50 -3.26
N ALA A 138 5.73 -10.76 -4.14
CA ALA A 138 7.19 -10.64 -4.10
C ALA A 138 7.67 -9.99 -2.79
N ALA A 139 6.98 -8.94 -2.33
CA ALA A 139 7.25 -8.27 -1.06
C ALA A 139 7.04 -9.19 0.15
N ILE A 140 5.93 -9.93 0.19
CA ILE A 140 5.61 -10.92 1.23
C ILE A 140 6.67 -12.03 1.27
N LYS A 141 7.08 -12.53 0.09
CA LYS A 141 8.14 -13.54 -0.02
C LYS A 141 9.48 -13.00 0.50
N LYS A 142 9.84 -11.76 0.15
CA LYS A 142 11.06 -11.09 0.65
C LYS A 142 11.04 -10.97 2.17
N ALA A 143 9.90 -10.68 2.76
CA ALA A 143 9.71 -10.62 4.22
C ALA A 143 9.58 -12.01 4.89
N LYS A 144 9.57 -13.10 4.13
CA LYS A 144 9.36 -14.49 4.61
C LYS A 144 8.04 -14.67 5.38
N ALA A 145 6.99 -13.96 4.96
CA ALA A 145 5.71 -13.90 5.66
C ALA A 145 4.57 -14.64 4.91
N ASN A 146 4.90 -15.59 4.00
CA ASN A 146 3.89 -16.26 3.17
C ASN A 146 2.82 -16.98 4.00
N ASP A 147 3.23 -17.63 5.08
CA ASP A 147 2.34 -18.44 5.93
C ASP A 147 1.37 -17.60 6.77
N ALA A 148 1.53 -16.26 6.76
CA ALA A 148 0.65 -15.32 7.44
C ALA A 148 -0.68 -15.13 6.73
N PHE A 149 -0.75 -15.44 5.45
CA PHE A 149 -1.88 -15.14 4.59
C PHE A 149 -2.71 -16.38 4.29
N LYS A 150 -4.01 -16.32 4.57
CA LYS A 150 -4.96 -17.39 4.23
C LYS A 150 -5.10 -17.59 2.72
N TYR A 151 -4.90 -16.52 1.96
CA TYR A 151 -4.99 -16.58 0.50
C TYR A 151 -4.03 -15.56 -0.13
N LEU A 152 -3.27 -16.04 -1.12
CA LEU A 152 -2.34 -15.27 -1.93
C LEU A 152 -2.75 -15.39 -3.40
N SER A 153 -3.15 -14.27 -4.02
CA SER A 153 -3.58 -14.23 -5.41
C SER A 153 -2.54 -13.54 -6.29
N THR A 154 -2.12 -14.21 -7.35
CA THR A 154 -1.31 -13.57 -8.40
C THR A 154 -2.14 -12.62 -9.28
N ALA A 155 -3.46 -12.75 -9.28
CA ALA A 155 -4.40 -11.98 -10.09
C ALA A 155 -4.97 -10.77 -9.31
N GLY A 156 -4.10 -9.85 -8.85
CA GLY A 156 -4.53 -8.70 -8.05
C GLY A 156 -5.58 -7.83 -8.74
N GLY A 157 -5.42 -7.54 -10.02
CA GLY A 157 -6.36 -6.72 -10.79
C GLY A 157 -7.75 -7.35 -10.90
N ALA A 158 -7.84 -8.61 -11.30
CA ALA A 158 -9.12 -9.31 -11.40
C ALA A 158 -9.85 -9.43 -10.05
N PHE A 159 -9.09 -9.52 -8.95
CA PHE A 159 -9.69 -9.53 -7.61
C PHE A 159 -10.26 -8.16 -7.24
N LEU A 160 -9.58 -7.07 -7.56
CA LEU A 160 -10.09 -5.71 -7.35
C LEU A 160 -11.33 -5.43 -8.20
N GLU A 161 -11.33 -5.83 -9.48
CA GLU A 161 -12.50 -5.73 -10.35
C GLU A 161 -13.71 -6.49 -9.78
N TRP A 162 -13.47 -7.67 -9.21
CA TRP A 162 -14.53 -8.42 -8.55
C TRP A 162 -15.07 -7.71 -7.30
N LEU A 163 -14.21 -7.09 -6.49
CA LEU A 163 -14.62 -6.28 -5.34
C LEU A 163 -15.42 -5.04 -5.74
N GLU A 164 -15.14 -4.47 -6.90
CA GLU A 164 -15.92 -3.37 -7.50
C GLU A 164 -17.32 -3.80 -7.96
N GLY A 165 -17.60 -5.11 -7.95
CA GLY A 165 -18.85 -5.69 -8.44
C GLY A 165 -18.83 -6.01 -9.94
N ASN A 166 -17.69 -5.87 -10.60
CA ASN A 166 -17.52 -6.23 -12.00
C ASN A 166 -17.43 -7.76 -12.14
N LYS A 167 -18.16 -8.30 -13.10
CA LYS A 167 -18.08 -9.73 -13.42
C LYS A 167 -16.91 -9.95 -14.37
N SER A 168 -15.83 -10.58 -13.91
CA SER A 168 -14.72 -10.93 -14.81
C SER A 168 -15.19 -11.95 -15.85
N PRO A 169 -14.76 -11.84 -17.12
CA PRO A 169 -15.15 -12.79 -18.18
C PRO A 169 -14.85 -14.25 -17.84
N GLY A 170 -13.72 -14.50 -17.18
CA GLY A 170 -13.34 -15.86 -16.72
C GLY A 170 -14.30 -16.42 -15.70
N PHE A 171 -14.77 -15.61 -14.73
CA PHE A 171 -15.75 -16.03 -13.74
C PHE A 171 -17.11 -16.34 -14.39
N ILE A 172 -17.54 -15.52 -15.38
CA ILE A 172 -18.77 -15.76 -16.12
C ILE A 172 -18.68 -17.10 -16.87
N ALA A 173 -17.58 -17.31 -17.59
CA ALA A 173 -17.37 -18.54 -18.36
C ALA A 173 -17.38 -19.79 -17.48
N LEU A 174 -16.75 -19.76 -16.31
CA LEU A 174 -16.79 -20.87 -15.34
C LEU A 174 -18.19 -21.14 -14.82
N LYS A 175 -18.96 -20.08 -14.54
CA LYS A 175 -20.32 -20.20 -14.03
C LYS A 175 -21.29 -20.74 -15.06
N GLU A 176 -21.16 -20.32 -16.32
CA GLU A 176 -22.03 -20.72 -17.43
C GLU A 176 -21.75 -22.15 -17.92
N ASN A 177 -20.51 -22.64 -17.74
CA ASN A 177 -20.11 -23.99 -18.14
C ASN A 177 -20.23 -25.04 -17.01
N ASN A 178 -20.81 -24.69 -15.86
CA ASN A 178 -21.03 -25.61 -14.71
C ASN A 178 -19.75 -26.37 -14.26
N LEU A 179 -18.55 -25.75 -14.38
CA LEU A 179 -17.29 -26.28 -13.92
C LEU A 179 -16.94 -25.81 -12.51
#